data_092c801dd0deea033422982a39a6a681
#
_entry.id   092c801dd0deea033422982a39a6a681
#
_cell.length_a   1.000
_cell.length_b   1.000
_cell.length_c   1.000
_cell.angle_alpha   90.00
_cell.angle_beta   90.00
_cell.angle_gamma   90.00
#
_symmetry.space_group_name_H-M   'P 1'
#
loop_
_entity.id
_entity.type
_entity.pdbx_description
1 polymer ?
#
loop_
_entity_poly.entity_id
_entity_poly.type
_entity_poly.pdbx_seq_one_letter_code
_entity_poly.pdbx_strand_id
1 'polypeptide(L)'
;MRIMEDGTTTHAGVKDAPTKENVNGTLASIGATVFIPWSLMFIPKIFYFYLTPKMDMRPILFFMILVTKIADTGAFAAGSWTAKQPGGNHKLIPLVSPKKSWEGLIGGTVASVVTALICYFCWPASVSINGVKVFGIAEVIIIGILASVIGLLGDLAESALKRAAGAKDSGHLPGIGGILDTLDSLIFVSPLFYAYLNFAIANQAAQIMKFNQ
;
A
#
# COMPACT_ATOMS: atom_id res chain seq x y z
N MET A 1 -54.22 -21.34 0.61
CA MET A 1 -53.83 -22.20 1.72
C MET A 1 -53.94 -23.64 1.23
N ARG A 2 -52.81 -24.28 0.89
CA ARG A 2 -52.78 -25.70 0.48
C ARG A 2 -52.16 -26.47 1.66
N ILE A 3 -52.91 -27.35 2.26
CA ILE A 3 -52.43 -28.28 3.32
C ILE A 3 -51.82 -29.46 2.58
N MET A 4 -50.54 -29.71 2.81
CA MET A 4 -49.91 -30.95 2.38
C MET A 4 -50.14 -32.00 3.42
N GLU A 5 -50.33 -33.26 3.01
CA GLU A 5 -50.73 -34.40 3.87
C GLU A 5 -49.76 -34.84 4.97
N ASP A 6 -48.63 -34.17 5.10
CA ASP A 6 -47.57 -34.51 6.10
C ASP A 6 -47.54 -33.60 7.35
N GLY A 7 -48.51 -32.69 7.49
CA GLY A 7 -48.65 -31.85 8.69
C GLY A 7 -47.50 -30.89 9.01
N THR A 8 -46.54 -30.70 8.08
CA THR A 8 -45.46 -29.75 8.27
C THR A 8 -45.84 -28.38 7.69
N THR A 9 -46.14 -27.43 8.58
CA THR A 9 -46.28 -26.02 8.24
C THR A 9 -44.88 -25.44 7.94
N THR A 10 -44.52 -25.29 6.68
CA THR A 10 -43.36 -24.48 6.30
C THR A 10 -43.68 -23.02 6.58
N HIS A 11 -43.13 -22.48 7.65
CA HIS A 11 -43.06 -21.03 7.89
C HIS A 11 -42.15 -20.43 6.86
N ALA A 12 -42.73 -20.00 5.73
CA ALA A 12 -42.06 -19.12 4.81
C ALA A 12 -41.82 -17.77 5.53
N GLY A 13 -40.55 -17.45 5.85
CA GLY A 13 -40.21 -16.08 6.24
C GLY A 13 -39.44 -15.84 7.52
N VAL A 14 -38.81 -16.84 8.14
CA VAL A 14 -37.73 -16.51 9.07
C VAL A 14 -36.44 -16.40 8.25
N LYS A 15 -36.03 -15.15 7.91
CA LYS A 15 -34.66 -14.91 7.48
C LYS A 15 -33.77 -15.42 8.59
N ASP A 16 -32.94 -16.42 8.31
CA ASP A 16 -31.96 -16.93 9.26
C ASP A 16 -31.25 -15.79 9.94
N ALA A 17 -31.20 -15.82 11.28
CA ALA A 17 -30.47 -14.82 12.03
C ALA A 17 -29.02 -14.77 11.50
N PRO A 18 -28.42 -13.57 11.34
CA PRO A 18 -27.09 -13.46 10.76
C PRO A 18 -26.11 -14.29 11.59
N THR A 19 -25.48 -15.27 10.94
CA THR A 19 -24.42 -16.07 11.57
C THR A 19 -23.24 -15.16 11.91
N LYS A 20 -22.44 -15.53 12.94
CA LYS A 20 -21.23 -14.76 13.29
C LYS A 20 -20.30 -14.59 12.08
N GLU A 21 -20.25 -15.56 11.20
CA GLU A 21 -19.44 -15.54 9.97
C GLU A 21 -19.95 -14.47 8.98
N ASN A 22 -21.28 -14.38 8.79
CA ASN A 22 -21.90 -13.35 7.94
C ASN A 22 -21.70 -11.94 8.51
N VAL A 23 -21.77 -11.78 9.82
CA VAL A 23 -21.52 -10.49 10.50
C VAL A 23 -20.06 -10.06 10.32
N ASN A 24 -19.11 -10.97 10.57
CA ASN A 24 -17.68 -10.67 10.41
C ASN A 24 -17.32 -10.33 8.96
N GLY A 25 -17.87 -11.06 7.99
CA GLY A 25 -17.69 -10.76 6.56
C GLY A 25 -18.24 -9.38 6.17
N THR A 26 -19.42 -9.03 6.69
CA THR A 26 -20.03 -7.72 6.44
C THR A 26 -19.20 -6.59 7.07
N LEU A 27 -18.73 -6.74 8.30
CA LEU A 27 -17.90 -5.76 8.98
C LEU A 27 -16.55 -5.58 8.26
N ALA A 28 -15.92 -6.67 7.81
CA ALA A 28 -14.69 -6.61 7.02
C ALA A 28 -14.91 -5.87 5.68
N SER A 29 -16.02 -6.11 5.01
CA SER A 29 -16.36 -5.44 3.76
C SER A 29 -16.60 -3.93 3.95
N ILE A 30 -17.34 -3.55 5.00
CA ILE A 30 -17.56 -2.13 5.33
C ILE A 30 -16.22 -1.47 5.69
N GLY A 31 -15.41 -2.12 6.54
CA GLY A 31 -14.09 -1.62 6.91
C GLY A 31 -13.19 -1.39 5.70
N ALA A 32 -13.13 -2.35 4.78
CA ALA A 32 -12.37 -2.23 3.54
C ALA A 32 -12.88 -1.09 2.64
N THR A 33 -14.21 -0.97 2.48
CA THR A 33 -14.83 0.06 1.65
C THR A 33 -14.56 1.48 2.16
N VAL A 34 -14.38 1.66 3.46
CA VAL A 34 -14.03 2.97 4.06
C VAL A 34 -12.52 3.19 4.06
N PHE A 35 -11.76 2.17 4.49
CA PHE A 35 -10.32 2.30 4.72
C PHE A 35 -9.52 2.50 3.42
N ILE A 36 -9.85 1.76 2.34
CA ILE A 36 -9.11 1.84 1.09
C ILE A 36 -9.20 3.23 0.45
N PRO A 37 -10.41 3.81 0.20
CA PRO A 37 -10.51 5.16 -0.34
C PRO A 37 -9.92 6.22 0.58
N TRP A 38 -10.08 6.07 1.90
CA TRP A 38 -9.50 6.99 2.88
C TRP A 38 -7.97 7.03 2.77
N SER A 39 -7.33 5.87 2.70
CA SER A 39 -5.88 5.74 2.55
C SER A 39 -5.39 6.31 1.22
N LEU A 40 -6.05 5.98 0.11
CA LEU A 40 -5.68 6.46 -1.22
C LEU A 40 -5.91 7.97 -1.40
N MET A 41 -6.79 8.59 -0.58
CA MET A 41 -7.00 10.04 -0.60
C MET A 41 -5.74 10.83 -0.20
N PHE A 42 -4.75 10.19 0.43
CA PHE A 42 -3.47 10.85 0.71
C PHE A 42 -2.63 11.10 -0.53
N ILE A 43 -2.82 10.36 -1.63
CA ILE A 43 -2.16 10.60 -2.91
C ILE A 43 -2.52 11.99 -3.47
N PRO A 44 -3.81 12.34 -3.69
CA PRO A 44 -4.17 13.70 -4.08
C PRO A 44 -3.84 14.74 -2.99
N LYS A 45 -3.86 14.38 -1.69
CA LYS A 45 -3.40 15.31 -0.66
C LYS A 45 -1.93 15.67 -0.80
N ILE A 46 -1.06 14.74 -1.16
CA ILE A 46 0.36 15.04 -1.46
C ILE A 46 0.46 15.92 -2.69
N PHE A 47 -0.30 15.63 -3.76
CA PHE A 47 -0.29 16.39 -5.00
C PHE A 47 -0.72 17.85 -4.77
N TYR A 48 -1.79 18.07 -4.01
CA TYR A 48 -2.34 19.38 -3.70
C TYR A 48 -1.78 19.97 -2.39
N PHE A 49 -0.72 19.39 -1.85
CA PHE A 49 -0.10 19.85 -0.63
C PHE A 49 0.39 21.29 -0.81
N TYR A 50 -0.20 22.21 -0.04
CA TYR A 50 -0.02 23.65 -0.21
C TYR A 50 -0.40 24.14 -1.64
N LEU A 51 -1.68 24.38 -1.85
CA LEU A 51 -2.27 25.02 -3.04
C LEU A 51 -1.75 26.46 -3.32
N THR A 52 -0.51 26.76 -2.96
CA THR A 52 0.14 27.96 -3.42
C THR A 52 0.74 27.69 -4.81
N PRO A 53 0.51 28.56 -5.81
CA PRO A 53 0.98 28.35 -7.20
C PRO A 53 2.51 28.20 -7.36
N LYS A 54 3.24 28.27 -6.25
CA LYS A 54 4.72 28.25 -6.22
C LYS A 54 5.33 26.91 -5.79
N MET A 55 4.55 25.92 -5.33
CA MET A 55 5.08 24.64 -4.87
C MET A 55 4.70 23.50 -5.81
N ASP A 56 5.67 22.95 -6.51
CA ASP A 56 5.44 21.76 -7.35
C ASP A 56 5.74 20.48 -6.56
N MET A 57 4.68 19.80 -6.14
CA MET A 57 4.77 18.54 -5.38
C MET A 57 4.77 17.28 -6.26
N ARG A 58 4.62 17.44 -7.59
CA ARG A 58 4.61 16.31 -8.54
C ARG A 58 5.85 15.44 -8.47
N PRO A 59 7.07 15.99 -8.38
CA PRO A 59 8.29 15.19 -8.29
C PRO A 59 8.33 14.34 -7.01
N ILE A 60 7.89 14.88 -5.87
CA ILE A 60 7.86 14.17 -4.58
C ILE A 60 6.81 13.06 -4.60
N LEU A 61 5.63 13.32 -5.17
CA LEU A 61 4.60 12.30 -5.35
C LEU A 61 5.10 11.17 -6.26
N PHE A 62 5.72 11.53 -7.38
CA PHE A 62 6.29 10.54 -8.30
C PHE A 62 7.40 9.72 -7.63
N PHE A 63 8.26 10.35 -6.83
CA PHE A 63 9.28 9.68 -6.02
C PHE A 63 8.66 8.60 -5.12
N MET A 64 7.63 8.96 -4.35
CA MET A 64 6.92 8.01 -3.48
C MET A 64 6.39 6.81 -4.27
N ILE A 65 5.68 7.07 -5.38
CA ILE A 65 5.10 6.01 -6.22
C ILE A 65 6.21 5.14 -6.84
N LEU A 66 7.25 5.76 -7.38
CA LEU A 66 8.36 5.07 -8.04
C LEU A 66 9.10 4.14 -7.07
N VAL A 67 9.49 4.65 -5.91
CA VAL A 67 10.22 3.89 -4.89
C VAL A 67 9.38 2.71 -4.41
N THR A 68 8.07 2.90 -4.20
CA THR A 68 7.15 1.83 -3.79
C THR A 68 6.99 0.78 -4.90
N LYS A 69 6.76 1.18 -6.15
CA LYS A 69 6.55 0.22 -7.25
C LYS A 69 7.81 -0.53 -7.66
N ILE A 70 8.97 0.09 -7.51
CA ILE A 70 10.26 -0.61 -7.70
C ILE A 70 10.51 -1.61 -6.56
N ALA A 71 10.07 -1.32 -5.32
CA ALA A 71 10.10 -2.29 -4.23
C ALA A 71 9.29 -3.55 -4.57
N ASP A 72 8.06 -3.40 -5.06
CA ASP A 72 7.19 -4.52 -5.46
C ASP A 72 7.83 -5.34 -6.60
N THR A 73 8.34 -4.66 -7.61
CA THR A 73 9.00 -5.28 -8.76
C THR A 73 10.28 -6.03 -8.36
N GLY A 74 11.11 -5.41 -7.51
CA GLY A 74 12.32 -6.02 -6.97
C GLY A 74 12.02 -7.23 -6.10
N ALA A 75 10.97 -7.15 -5.27
CA ALA A 75 10.52 -8.27 -4.45
C ALA A 75 10.03 -9.45 -5.30
N PHE A 76 9.28 -9.16 -6.37
CA PHE A 76 8.84 -10.19 -7.31
C PHE A 76 10.02 -10.82 -8.06
N ALA A 77 10.96 -10.02 -8.56
CA ALA A 77 12.12 -10.48 -9.29
C ALA A 77 13.02 -11.38 -8.41
N ALA A 78 13.40 -10.91 -7.23
CA ALA A 78 14.25 -11.65 -6.30
C ALA A 78 13.55 -12.93 -5.80
N GLY A 79 12.27 -12.84 -5.39
CA GLY A 79 11.50 -13.98 -4.93
C GLY A 79 11.29 -15.05 -6.01
N SER A 80 11.07 -14.63 -7.26
CA SER A 80 10.91 -15.53 -8.40
C SER A 80 12.22 -16.20 -8.80
N TRP A 81 13.33 -15.46 -8.71
CA TRP A 81 14.66 -16.00 -9.02
C TRP A 81 15.10 -17.02 -7.98
N THR A 82 14.97 -16.67 -6.68
CA THR A 82 15.36 -17.58 -5.59
C THR A 82 14.49 -18.82 -5.50
N ALA A 83 13.22 -18.75 -5.88
CA ALA A 83 12.33 -19.91 -5.94
C ALA A 83 12.80 -20.99 -6.95
N LYS A 84 13.60 -20.62 -7.94
CA LYS A 84 14.16 -21.54 -8.95
C LYS A 84 15.50 -22.15 -8.53
N GLN A 85 16.11 -21.69 -7.43
CA GLN A 85 17.39 -22.19 -6.95
C GLN A 85 17.22 -23.51 -6.20
N PRO A 86 18.28 -24.35 -6.15
CA PRO A 86 18.29 -25.54 -5.29
C PRO A 86 18.03 -25.14 -3.83
N GLY A 87 16.98 -25.69 -3.21
CA GLY A 87 16.53 -25.33 -1.86
C GLY A 87 15.31 -24.38 -1.81
N GLY A 88 14.95 -23.76 -2.95
CA GLY A 88 13.78 -22.86 -3.02
C GLY A 88 13.95 -21.56 -2.25
N ASN A 89 12.84 -20.92 -1.87
CA ASN A 89 12.84 -19.71 -1.06
C ASN A 89 12.04 -19.90 0.24
N HIS A 90 12.37 -19.10 1.26
CA HIS A 90 11.71 -19.11 2.57
C HIS A 90 10.44 -18.28 2.50
N LYS A 91 9.28 -18.93 2.71
CA LYS A 91 7.97 -18.27 2.67
C LYS A 91 7.79 -17.37 3.89
N LEU A 92 7.26 -16.16 3.67
CA LEU A 92 7.06 -15.17 4.71
C LEU A 92 5.75 -15.45 5.48
N ILE A 93 4.62 -15.55 4.78
CA ILE A 93 3.29 -15.82 5.36
C ILE A 93 2.52 -16.78 4.44
N PRO A 94 2.78 -18.11 4.53
CA PRO A 94 2.19 -19.09 3.60
C PRO A 94 0.67 -19.13 3.57
N LEU A 95 0.03 -18.86 4.72
CA LEU A 95 -1.43 -18.93 4.87
C LEU A 95 -2.18 -17.79 4.16
N VAL A 96 -1.59 -16.61 4.07
CA VAL A 96 -2.22 -15.41 3.47
C VAL A 96 -1.76 -15.24 2.03
N SER A 97 -0.45 -15.31 1.80
CA SER A 97 0.17 -15.11 0.49
C SER A 97 1.34 -16.07 0.28
N PRO A 98 1.11 -17.25 -0.35
CA PRO A 98 2.14 -18.27 -0.54
C PRO A 98 3.25 -17.84 -1.50
N LYS A 99 3.07 -16.75 -2.24
CA LYS A 99 4.08 -16.23 -3.18
C LYS A 99 5.12 -15.34 -2.51
N LYS A 100 4.86 -14.79 -1.32
CA LYS A 100 5.78 -13.87 -0.62
C LYS A 100 6.88 -14.63 0.11
N SER A 101 8.12 -14.14 -0.02
CA SER A 101 9.32 -14.74 0.58
C SER A 101 10.21 -13.69 1.23
N TRP A 102 11.06 -14.11 2.16
CA TRP A 102 12.06 -13.26 2.82
C TRP A 102 13.09 -12.71 1.82
N GLU A 103 13.52 -13.54 0.88
CA GLU A 103 14.44 -13.16 -0.18
C GLU A 103 13.82 -12.09 -1.10
N GLY A 104 12.51 -12.24 -1.37
CA GLY A 104 11.76 -11.21 -2.07
C GLY A 104 11.73 -9.89 -1.32
N LEU A 105 11.44 -9.90 -0.01
CA LEU A 105 11.46 -8.69 0.81
C LEU A 105 12.82 -8.00 0.79
N ILE A 106 13.91 -8.76 0.97
CA ILE A 106 15.27 -8.21 0.92
C ILE A 106 15.56 -7.60 -0.46
N GLY A 107 15.24 -8.32 -1.55
CA GLY A 107 15.43 -7.84 -2.90
C GLY A 107 14.63 -6.57 -3.21
N GLY A 108 13.38 -6.52 -2.75
CA GLY A 108 12.54 -5.33 -2.86
C GLY A 108 13.08 -4.14 -2.08
N THR A 109 13.57 -4.38 -0.85
CA THR A 109 14.18 -3.34 -0.01
C THR A 109 15.45 -2.79 -0.66
N VAL A 110 16.33 -3.65 -1.18
CA VAL A 110 17.54 -3.20 -1.89
C VAL A 110 17.18 -2.38 -3.12
N ALA A 111 16.24 -2.87 -3.95
CA ALA A 111 15.81 -2.16 -5.15
C ALA A 111 15.19 -0.78 -4.83
N SER A 112 14.37 -0.71 -3.79
CA SER A 112 13.75 0.51 -3.29
C SER A 112 14.79 1.53 -2.82
N VAL A 113 15.74 1.13 -1.97
CA VAL A 113 16.80 2.01 -1.46
C VAL A 113 17.71 2.49 -2.58
N VAL A 114 18.10 1.61 -3.51
CA VAL A 114 18.90 2.00 -4.68
C VAL A 114 18.16 3.03 -5.53
N THR A 115 16.88 2.82 -5.78
CA THR A 115 16.05 3.77 -6.53
C THR A 115 15.94 5.11 -5.80
N ALA A 116 15.72 5.11 -4.48
CA ALA A 116 15.67 6.33 -3.68
C ALA A 116 16.99 7.11 -3.74
N LEU A 117 18.13 6.43 -3.69
CA LEU A 117 19.46 7.05 -3.84
C LEU A 117 19.67 7.58 -5.26
N ILE A 118 19.27 6.85 -6.29
CA ILE A 118 19.34 7.36 -7.69
C ILE A 118 18.51 8.64 -7.82
N CYS A 119 17.30 8.68 -7.29
CA CYS A 119 16.47 9.87 -7.28
C CYS A 119 17.15 11.03 -6.54
N TYR A 120 17.74 10.76 -5.39
CA TYR A 120 18.44 11.78 -4.59
C TYR A 120 19.59 12.44 -5.34
N PHE A 121 20.40 11.65 -6.06
CA PHE A 121 21.58 12.18 -6.78
C PHE A 121 21.25 12.67 -8.20
N CYS A 122 20.43 11.96 -8.93
CA CYS A 122 20.17 12.22 -10.34
C CYS A 122 18.94 13.10 -10.59
N TRP A 123 18.01 13.15 -9.62
CA TRP A 123 16.78 13.94 -9.76
C TRP A 123 16.45 14.73 -8.47
N PRO A 124 17.21 15.80 -8.18
CA PRO A 124 17.07 16.56 -6.93
C PRO A 124 15.66 17.12 -6.67
N ALA A 125 14.88 17.39 -7.72
CA ALA A 125 13.49 17.86 -7.58
C ALA A 125 12.58 16.82 -6.86
N SER A 126 12.92 15.54 -6.93
CA SER A 126 12.15 14.46 -6.27
C SER A 126 12.25 14.46 -4.74
N VAL A 127 13.24 15.15 -4.20
CA VAL A 127 13.53 15.24 -2.75
C VAL A 127 13.57 16.68 -2.26
N SER A 128 13.13 17.64 -3.08
CA SER A 128 13.21 19.08 -2.80
C SER A 128 11.89 19.77 -3.12
N ILE A 129 11.61 20.86 -2.40
CA ILE A 129 10.51 21.78 -2.68
C ILE A 129 11.12 23.16 -2.93
N ASN A 130 10.84 23.76 -4.09
CA ASN A 130 11.37 25.07 -4.47
C ASN A 130 12.91 25.18 -4.36
N GLY A 131 13.64 24.11 -4.65
CA GLY A 131 15.09 24.06 -4.56
C GLY A 131 15.64 23.81 -3.15
N VAL A 132 14.80 23.75 -2.12
CA VAL A 132 15.21 23.40 -0.77
C VAL A 132 15.01 21.89 -0.57
N LYS A 133 16.07 21.18 -0.22
CA LYS A 133 15.99 19.72 0.04
C LYS A 133 15.13 19.45 1.27
N VAL A 134 14.06 18.71 1.08
CA VAL A 134 13.15 18.25 2.15
C VAL A 134 13.67 16.97 2.79
N PHE A 135 14.27 16.10 1.97
CA PHE A 135 14.84 14.83 2.43
C PHE A 135 16.35 14.83 2.20
N GLY A 136 17.12 14.52 3.25
CA GLY A 136 18.54 14.23 3.17
C GLY A 136 18.80 12.77 2.77
N ILE A 137 20.09 12.38 2.72
CA ILE A 137 20.47 11.03 2.29
C ILE A 137 19.98 9.93 3.27
N ALA A 138 20.02 10.21 4.57
CA ALA A 138 19.52 9.26 5.58
C ALA A 138 18.01 9.05 5.46
N GLU A 139 17.27 10.14 5.25
CA GLU A 139 15.82 10.10 5.08
C GLU A 139 15.40 9.32 3.84
N VAL A 140 16.08 9.49 2.71
CA VAL A 140 15.72 8.72 1.49
C VAL A 140 16.03 7.23 1.64
N ILE A 141 17.07 6.85 2.39
CA ILE A 141 17.34 5.45 2.72
C ILE A 141 16.22 4.87 3.59
N ILE A 142 15.82 5.60 4.63
CA ILE A 142 14.72 5.20 5.52
C ILE A 142 13.42 5.10 4.75
N ILE A 143 13.11 6.06 3.88
CA ILE A 143 11.92 6.02 3.00
C ILE A 143 11.94 4.78 2.12
N GLY A 144 13.08 4.44 1.51
CA GLY A 144 13.23 3.23 0.70
C GLY A 144 12.95 1.95 1.47
N ILE A 145 13.51 1.82 2.68
CA ILE A 145 13.26 0.66 3.56
C ILE A 145 11.79 0.59 3.96
N LEU A 146 11.22 1.71 4.42
CA LEU A 146 9.84 1.77 4.87
C LEU A 146 8.85 1.53 3.72
N ALA A 147 9.10 2.07 2.53
CA ALA A 147 8.25 1.84 1.36
C ALA A 147 8.16 0.35 1.00
N SER A 148 9.27 -0.39 1.08
CA SER A 148 9.28 -1.83 0.84
C SER A 148 8.51 -2.62 1.91
N VAL A 149 8.79 -2.35 3.19
CA VAL A 149 8.16 -3.10 4.31
C VAL A 149 6.66 -2.77 4.40
N ILE A 150 6.33 -1.48 4.34
CA ILE A 150 4.94 -1.00 4.48
C ILE A 150 4.13 -1.35 3.23
N GLY A 151 4.73 -1.26 2.03
CA GLY A 151 4.12 -1.70 0.78
C GLY A 151 3.75 -3.19 0.82
N LEU A 152 4.66 -4.02 1.32
CA LEU A 152 4.38 -5.45 1.55
C LEU A 152 3.20 -5.65 2.50
N LEU A 153 3.08 -4.88 3.59
CA LEU A 153 1.94 -4.96 4.50
C LEU A 153 0.63 -4.59 3.81
N GLY A 154 0.65 -3.59 2.92
CA GLY A 154 -0.51 -3.21 2.11
C GLY A 154 -1.01 -4.34 1.21
N ASP A 155 -0.10 -4.96 0.47
CA ASP A 155 -0.40 -6.12 -0.39
C ASP A 155 -0.88 -7.34 0.42
N LEU A 156 -0.30 -7.59 1.62
CA LEU A 156 -0.80 -8.64 2.51
C LEU A 156 -2.20 -8.36 3.04
N ALA A 157 -2.49 -7.11 3.42
CA ALA A 157 -3.81 -6.69 3.89
C ALA A 157 -4.86 -6.84 2.77
N GLU A 158 -4.55 -6.40 1.56
CA GLU A 158 -5.42 -6.57 0.39
C GLU A 158 -5.65 -8.06 0.08
N SER A 159 -4.59 -8.88 0.11
CA SER A 159 -4.68 -10.32 -0.06
C SER A 159 -5.58 -10.98 1.01
N ALA A 160 -5.47 -10.57 2.27
CA ALA A 160 -6.31 -11.05 3.36
C ALA A 160 -7.79 -10.66 3.16
N LEU A 161 -8.06 -9.43 2.75
CA LEU A 161 -9.41 -8.96 2.43
C LEU A 161 -10.05 -9.75 1.28
N LYS A 162 -9.29 -10.02 0.21
CA LYS A 162 -9.76 -10.87 -0.90
C LYS A 162 -10.13 -12.27 -0.42
N ARG A 163 -9.32 -12.88 0.44
CA ARG A 163 -9.63 -14.21 1.00
C ARG A 163 -10.86 -14.18 1.89
N ALA A 164 -11.01 -13.16 2.74
CA ALA A 164 -12.19 -12.99 3.60
C ALA A 164 -13.48 -12.79 2.78
N ALA A 165 -13.38 -12.17 1.61
CA ALA A 165 -14.50 -11.99 0.68
C ALA A 165 -14.76 -13.21 -0.23
N GLY A 166 -14.01 -14.33 -0.09
CA GLY A 166 -14.10 -15.47 -0.98
C GLY A 166 -13.65 -15.20 -2.42
N ALA A 167 -12.99 -14.07 -2.66
CA ALA A 167 -12.49 -13.67 -3.97
C ALA A 167 -10.99 -13.98 -4.10
N LYS A 168 -10.55 -14.14 -5.35
CA LYS A 168 -9.13 -14.32 -5.68
C LYS A 168 -8.55 -13.08 -6.32
N ASP A 169 -9.31 -12.41 -7.15
CA ASP A 169 -8.90 -11.25 -7.94
C ASP A 169 -9.88 -10.09 -7.70
N SER A 170 -9.39 -8.85 -7.72
CA SER A 170 -10.19 -7.65 -7.44
C SER A 170 -10.89 -7.07 -8.67
N GLY A 171 -10.95 -7.81 -9.79
CA GLY A 171 -11.58 -7.42 -11.06
C GLY A 171 -10.72 -7.77 -12.27
N HIS A 172 -11.30 -7.66 -13.47
CA HIS A 172 -10.64 -7.97 -14.73
C HIS A 172 -10.58 -6.73 -15.62
N LEU A 173 -9.53 -5.92 -15.48
CA LEU A 173 -9.18 -4.94 -16.51
C LEU A 173 -8.21 -5.61 -17.50
N PRO A 174 -8.47 -5.53 -18.83
CA PRO A 174 -7.61 -6.11 -19.83
C PRO A 174 -6.17 -5.61 -19.68
N GLY A 175 -5.22 -6.53 -19.42
CA GLY A 175 -3.79 -6.24 -19.36
C GLY A 175 -3.21 -5.77 -18.02
N ILE A 176 -4.01 -5.34 -17.05
CA ILE A 176 -3.51 -4.72 -15.80
C ILE A 176 -3.96 -5.50 -14.54
N GLY A 177 -4.96 -6.40 -14.66
CA GLY A 177 -5.60 -7.02 -13.49
C GLY A 177 -6.58 -6.06 -12.81
N GLY A 178 -6.79 -6.19 -11.50
CA GLY A 178 -7.63 -5.26 -10.76
C GLY A 178 -6.91 -3.94 -10.47
N ILE A 179 -7.64 -2.80 -10.52
CA ILE A 179 -7.10 -1.49 -10.10
C ILE A 179 -6.56 -1.57 -8.67
N LEU A 180 -7.27 -2.28 -7.80
CA LEU A 180 -6.89 -2.45 -6.40
C LEU A 180 -5.58 -3.23 -6.26
N ASP A 181 -5.35 -4.27 -7.06
CA ASP A 181 -4.10 -5.04 -7.09
C ASP A 181 -2.89 -4.17 -7.50
N THR A 182 -3.12 -3.08 -8.23
CA THR A 182 -2.07 -2.14 -8.63
C THR A 182 -1.78 -1.10 -7.54
N LEU A 183 -2.74 -0.78 -6.70
CA LEU A 183 -2.65 0.28 -5.69
C LEU A 183 -2.46 -0.25 -4.26
N ASP A 184 -2.45 -1.57 -4.08
CA ASP A 184 -2.39 -2.26 -2.79
C ASP A 184 -1.23 -1.80 -1.89
N SER A 185 -0.02 -1.74 -2.42
CA SER A 185 1.16 -1.26 -1.71
C SER A 185 1.05 0.22 -1.31
N LEU A 186 0.36 1.04 -2.12
CA LEU A 186 0.18 2.47 -1.85
C LEU A 186 -0.85 2.75 -0.74
N ILE A 187 -1.73 1.79 -0.41
CA ILE A 187 -2.76 1.95 0.63
C ILE A 187 -2.12 2.33 1.98
N PHE A 188 -1.04 1.67 2.36
CA PHE A 188 -0.34 1.97 3.61
C PHE A 188 0.79 2.99 3.45
N VAL A 189 1.48 3.00 2.29
CA VAL A 189 2.61 3.90 2.05
C VAL A 189 2.14 5.35 1.97
N SER A 190 1.03 5.65 1.28
CA SER A 190 0.61 7.04 1.06
C SER A 190 0.26 7.83 2.33
N PRO A 191 -0.51 7.30 3.31
CA PRO A 191 -0.78 8.04 4.55
C PRO A 191 0.48 8.25 5.40
N LEU A 192 1.36 7.24 5.47
CA LEU A 192 2.59 7.34 6.24
C LEU A 192 3.61 8.29 5.60
N PHE A 193 3.73 8.24 4.28
CA PHE A 193 4.56 9.20 3.55
C PHE A 193 4.05 10.62 3.70
N TYR A 194 2.74 10.85 3.63
CA TYR A 194 2.14 12.15 3.86
C TYR A 194 2.42 12.67 5.29
N ALA A 195 2.27 11.83 6.31
CA ALA A 195 2.57 12.19 7.69
C ALA A 195 4.05 12.56 7.86
N TYR A 196 4.96 11.77 7.28
CA TYR A 196 6.39 12.04 7.31
C TYR A 196 6.77 13.32 6.55
N LEU A 197 6.16 13.56 5.40
CA LEU A 197 6.36 14.79 4.61
C LEU A 197 5.97 16.04 5.41
N ASN A 198 4.82 16.00 6.11
CA ASN A 198 4.40 17.10 6.99
C ASN A 198 5.42 17.35 8.11
N PHE A 199 5.89 16.29 8.74
CA PHE A 199 6.90 16.38 9.80
C PHE A 199 8.23 16.97 9.29
N ALA A 200 8.70 16.53 8.12
CA ALA A 200 9.93 17.03 7.52
C ALA A 200 9.84 18.53 7.19
N ILE A 201 8.72 18.97 6.61
CA ILE A 201 8.49 20.39 6.29
C ILE A 201 8.38 21.23 7.57
N ALA A 202 7.67 20.75 8.59
CA ALA A 202 7.52 21.45 9.86
C ALA A 202 8.88 21.65 10.55
N ASN A 203 9.74 20.63 10.54
CA ASN A 203 11.10 20.71 11.10
C ASN A 203 11.96 21.73 10.37
N GLN A 204 11.89 21.79 9.03
CA GLN A 204 12.62 22.80 8.25
C GLN A 204 12.15 24.22 8.57
N ALA A 205 10.84 24.45 8.64
CA ALA A 205 10.29 25.75 9.01
C ALA A 205 10.75 26.18 10.40
N ALA A 206 10.78 25.27 11.37
CA ALA A 206 11.28 25.54 12.71
C ALA A 206 12.77 25.88 12.74
N GLN A 207 13.60 25.22 11.91
CA GLN A 207 15.02 25.53 11.79
C GLN A 207 15.25 26.94 11.22
N ILE A 208 14.52 27.30 10.15
CA ILE A 208 14.61 28.65 9.53
C ILE A 208 14.24 29.74 10.54
N MET A 209 13.17 29.53 11.35
CA MET A 209 12.77 30.48 12.39
C MET A 209 13.82 30.67 13.48
N LYS A 210 14.53 29.62 13.87
CA LYS A 210 15.63 29.70 14.86
C LYS A 210 16.87 30.43 14.34
N PHE A 211 17.13 30.38 13.04
CA PHE A 211 18.28 31.07 12.42
C PHE A 211 18.06 32.58 12.28
N ASN A 212 16.78 33.04 12.29
CA ASN A 212 16.42 34.43 12.12
C ASN A 212 16.20 35.18 13.47
N GLN A 213 16.47 34.50 14.59
CA GLN A 213 16.53 35.08 15.94
C GLN A 213 17.96 35.27 16.41
#